data_4a3e0018e58ac6b26275d098dc14a20a
#
_entry.id   4a3e0018e58ac6b26275d098dc14a20a
#
_cell.length_a   1.000
_cell.length_b   1.000
_cell.length_c   1.000
_cell.angle_alpha   90.00
_cell.angle_beta   90.00
_cell.angle_gamma   90.00
#
_symmetry.space_group_name_H-M   'P 1'
#
loop_
_entity.id
_entity.type
_entity.pdbx_description
1 polymer ?
#
loop_
_entity_poly.entity_id
_entity_poly.type
_entity_poly.pdbx_seq_one_letter_code
_entity_poly.pdbx_strand_id
1 'polypeptide(L)' 'MNKNKHYLISDASRQVQVEAHVLRYWEDELGLPIPRNELGHRYYTEFHIQLFRQIKQLKEQASAHGVKYRKIKVYI' A
#
# COMPACT_ATOMS: atom_id res chain seq x y z
N MET A 1 -4.36 -7.57 -20.68
CA MET A 1 -3.93 -7.20 -19.34
C MET A 1 -2.48 -7.58 -19.12
N ASN A 2 -1.70 -6.68 -18.63
CA ASN A 2 -0.26 -6.87 -18.50
C ASN A 2 0.09 -7.31 -17.07
N LYS A 3 0.28 -8.61 -16.89
CA LYS A 3 0.59 -9.18 -15.59
C LYS A 3 2.00 -8.83 -15.12
N ASN A 4 2.84 -8.38 -16.05
CA ASN A 4 4.23 -8.07 -15.76
C ASN A 4 4.46 -6.58 -15.54
N LYS A 5 3.40 -5.81 -15.47
CA LYS A 5 3.55 -4.38 -15.29
C LYS A 5 4.07 -4.09 -13.90
N HIS A 6 5.10 -3.25 -13.85
CA HIS A 6 5.70 -2.83 -12.60
C HIS A 6 5.41 -1.36 -12.37
N TYR A 7 5.10 -1.01 -11.14
CA TYR A 7 4.82 0.36 -10.75
C TYR A 7 5.88 0.82 -9.76
N LEU A 8 6.42 1.99 -9.99
CA LEU A 8 7.26 2.62 -8.96
C LEU A 8 6.34 3.19 -7.88
N ILE A 9 6.94 3.58 -6.76
CA ILE A 9 6.12 3.97 -5.61
C ILE A 9 5.24 5.19 -5.91
N SER A 10 5.70 6.09 -6.77
CA SER A 10 4.88 7.26 -7.13
C SER A 10 3.62 6.84 -7.87
N ASP A 11 3.76 5.89 -8.79
CA ASP A 11 2.59 5.38 -9.51
C ASP A 11 1.70 4.56 -8.61
N ALA A 12 2.30 3.72 -7.76
CA ALA A 12 1.53 2.91 -6.83
C ALA A 12 0.72 3.79 -5.90
N SER A 13 1.32 4.86 -5.38
CA SER A 13 0.61 5.76 -4.49
C SER A 13 -0.58 6.42 -5.19
N ARG A 14 -0.42 6.79 -6.46
CA ARG A 14 -1.53 7.35 -7.21
C ARG A 14 -2.63 6.31 -7.44
N GLN A 15 -2.24 5.08 -7.76
CA GLN A 15 -3.21 4.01 -7.99
C GLN A 15 -4.03 3.70 -6.75
N VAL A 16 -3.38 3.71 -5.60
CA VAL A 16 -4.04 3.41 -4.32
C VAL A 16 -4.67 4.67 -3.72
N GLN A 17 -4.25 5.84 -4.17
CA GLN A 17 -4.74 7.13 -3.68
C GLN A 17 -4.35 7.37 -2.23
N VAL A 18 -3.09 7.14 -1.93
CA VAL A 18 -2.50 7.47 -0.63
C VAL A 18 -1.11 8.03 -0.86
N GLU A 19 -0.55 8.68 0.14
CA GLU A 19 0.80 9.20 0.05
C GLU A 19 1.82 8.07 0.02
N ALA A 20 2.95 8.32 -0.60
CA ALA A 20 3.99 7.29 -0.73
C ALA A 20 4.46 6.79 0.63
N HIS A 21 4.60 7.69 1.61
CA HIS A 21 5.06 7.27 2.93
C HIS A 21 4.06 6.34 3.63
N VAL A 22 2.79 6.46 3.27
CA VAL A 22 1.76 5.58 3.82
C VAL A 22 1.98 4.16 3.32
N LEU A 23 2.29 4.01 2.03
CA LEU A 23 2.57 2.68 1.49
C LEU A 23 3.77 2.05 2.18
N ARG A 24 4.83 2.83 2.40
CA ARG A 24 6.02 2.33 3.09
C ARG A 24 5.69 1.91 4.52
N TYR A 25 4.86 2.69 5.18
CA TYR A 25 4.45 2.34 6.54
C TYR A 25 3.70 1.01 6.56
N TRP A 26 2.78 0.83 5.61
CA TRP A 26 2.01 -0.41 5.54
C TRP A 26 2.90 -1.60 5.21
N GLU A 27 3.91 -1.41 4.34
CA GLU A 27 4.88 -2.46 4.06
C GLU A 27 5.56 -2.93 5.35
N ASP A 28 6.00 -1.98 6.15
CA ASP A 28 6.68 -2.30 7.40
C ASP A 28 5.73 -2.95 8.40
N GLU A 29 4.54 -2.39 8.51
CA GLU A 29 3.54 -2.88 9.45
C GLU A 29 3.19 -4.34 9.18
N LEU A 30 3.07 -4.70 7.91
CA LEU A 30 2.65 -6.03 7.51
C LEU A 30 3.81 -6.95 7.15
N GLY A 31 5.02 -6.42 7.15
CA GLY A 31 6.18 -7.21 6.78
C GLY A 31 6.14 -7.69 5.34
N LEU A 32 5.64 -6.86 4.43
CA LEU A 32 5.51 -7.24 3.03
C LEU A 32 6.87 -7.21 2.34
N PRO A 33 7.26 -8.30 1.68
CA PRO A 33 8.49 -8.30 0.89
C PRO A 33 8.24 -7.59 -0.44
N ILE A 34 8.85 -6.43 -0.60
CA ILE A 34 8.70 -5.65 -1.82
C ILE A 34 9.97 -5.80 -2.65
N PRO A 35 9.86 -6.26 -3.89
CA PRO A 35 11.04 -6.46 -4.73
C PRO A 35 11.64 -5.13 -5.18
N ARG A 36 12.90 -5.21 -5.60
CA ARG A 36 13.60 -4.06 -6.15
C ARG A 36 14.06 -4.38 -7.56
N ASN A 37 14.04 -3.36 -8.41
CA ASN A 37 14.49 -3.54 -9.78
C ASN A 37 16.02 -3.46 -9.86
N GLU A 38 16.54 -3.47 -11.06
CA GLU A 38 17.99 -3.48 -11.28
C GLU A 38 18.66 -2.22 -10.74
N LEU A 39 17.92 -1.13 -10.66
CA LEU A 39 18.44 0.13 -10.15
C LEU A 39 18.32 0.23 -8.62
N GLY A 40 17.78 -0.78 -7.97
CA GLY A 40 17.61 -0.77 -6.54
C GLY A 40 16.35 -0.07 -6.07
N HIS A 41 15.46 0.32 -6.97
CA HIS A 41 14.21 0.98 -6.62
C HIS A 41 13.13 -0.04 -6.33
N ARG A 42 12.30 0.24 -5.34
CA ARG A 42 11.12 -0.57 -5.07
C ARG A 42 10.21 -0.56 -6.27
N TYR A 43 9.62 -1.72 -6.56
CA TYR A 43 8.55 -1.73 -7.55
C TYR A 43 7.41 -2.59 -7.04
N TYR A 44 6.21 -2.30 -7.56
CA TYR A 44 4.99 -2.95 -7.12
C TYR A 44 4.33 -3.59 -8.32
N THR A 45 3.71 -4.72 -8.11
CA THR A 45 2.95 -5.41 -9.16
C THR A 45 1.48 -5.13 -8.96
N GLU A 46 0.68 -5.62 -9.90
CA GLU A 46 -0.77 -5.49 -9.78
C GLU A 46 -1.26 -6.14 -8.48
N PHE A 47 -0.64 -7.23 -8.09
CA PHE A 47 -0.97 -7.88 -6.82
C PHE A 47 -0.80 -6.93 -5.65
N HIS A 48 0.30 -6.22 -5.61
CA HIS A 48 0.56 -5.27 -4.52
C HIS A 48 -0.46 -4.13 -4.53
N ILE A 49 -0.80 -3.64 -5.72
CA ILE A 49 -1.78 -2.56 -5.83
C ILE A 49 -3.12 -3.00 -5.25
N GLN A 50 -3.58 -4.20 -5.63
CA GLN A 50 -4.84 -4.70 -5.13
C GLN A 50 -4.80 -4.92 -3.62
N LEU A 51 -3.68 -5.41 -3.12
CA LEU A 51 -3.51 -5.63 -1.69
C LEU A 51 -3.59 -4.32 -0.92
N PHE A 52 -2.89 -3.29 -1.41
CA PHE A 52 -2.91 -1.98 -0.75
C PHE A 52 -4.30 -1.37 -0.79
N ARG A 53 -5.04 -1.56 -1.88
CA ARG A 53 -6.41 -1.06 -1.94
C ARG A 53 -7.28 -1.71 -0.89
N GLN A 54 -7.10 -3.01 -0.68
CA GLN A 54 -7.85 -3.71 0.37
C GLN A 54 -7.48 -3.21 1.75
N ILE A 55 -6.19 -2.99 1.98
CA ILE A 55 -5.72 -2.47 3.26
C ILE A 55 -6.34 -1.10 3.53
N LYS A 56 -6.33 -0.24 2.52
CA LYS A 56 -6.90 1.09 2.65
C LYS A 56 -8.37 1.00 3.03
N GLN A 57 -9.11 0.14 2.33
CA GLN A 57 -10.53 -0.02 2.57
C GLN A 57 -10.81 -0.49 3.99
N LEU A 58 -10.04 -1.46 4.47
CA LEU A 58 -10.20 -1.97 5.83
C LEU A 58 -9.94 -0.89 6.87
N LYS A 59 -8.90 -0.10 6.65
CA LYS A 59 -8.57 0.97 7.59
C LYS A 59 -9.63 2.06 7.57
N GLU A 60 -10.20 2.36 6.41
CA GLU A 60 -11.30 3.32 6.32
C GLU A 60 -12.54 2.81 7.03
N GLN A 61 -12.85 1.55 6.89
CA GLN A 61 -14.00 0.95 7.56
C GLN A 61 -13.83 0.99 9.07
N ALA A 62 -12.65 0.65 9.55
CA ALA A 62 -12.38 0.69 10.99
C ALA A 62 -12.58 2.10 11.53
N SER A 63 -12.12 3.10 10.79
CA SER A 63 -12.29 4.50 11.19
C SER A 63 -13.74 4.91 11.15
N ALA A 64 -14.46 4.53 10.08
CA ALA A 64 -15.84 4.93 9.88
C ALA A 64 -16.78 4.36 10.93
N HIS A 65 -16.47 3.18 11.42
CA HIS A 65 -17.33 2.52 12.40
C HIS A 65 -16.96 2.86 13.84
N GLY A 66 -16.04 3.80 14.01
CA GLY A 66 -15.67 4.25 15.34
C GLY A 66 -14.92 3.19 16.14
N VAL A 67 -14.42 2.19 15.48
CA VAL A 67 -13.62 1.16 16.14
C VAL A 67 -12.31 1.77 16.56
N LYS A 68 -12.02 1.70 17.83
CA LYS A 68 -10.84 2.37 18.37
C LYS A 68 -9.66 1.41 18.42
N TYR A 69 -8.94 1.38 17.35
CA TYR A 69 -7.68 0.65 17.30
C TYR A 69 -6.58 1.59 17.70
N ARG A 70 -6.32 1.67 18.98
CA ARG A 70 -5.36 2.66 19.47
C ARG A 70 -3.97 2.44 18.96
N LYS A 71 -3.68 1.21 18.59
CA LYS A 71 -2.36 0.84 18.12
C LYS A 71 -2.22 0.86 16.61
N ILE A 72 -3.32 1.10 15.90
CA ILE A 72 -3.32 1.12 14.45
C ILE A 72 -3.48 2.56 13.99
N LYS A 73 -2.49 3.02 13.23
CA LYS A 73 -2.56 4.36 12.68
C LYS A 73 -3.23 4.29 11.33
N VAL A 74 -4.22 5.16 11.14
CA VAL A 74 -4.96 5.26 9.90
C VAL A 74 -4.51 6.51 9.18
N TYR A 75 -3.95 6.35 7.99
CA TYR A 75 -3.44 7.46 7.20
C TYR A 75 -4.37 7.76 6.03
N ILE A 76 -5.63 7.94 6.28
CA ILE A 76 -6.61 8.19 5.23
C ILE A 76 -6.97 9.66 5.15
#